data_38af454d5a88d1eb60c96c43286cefb9
#
_entry.id   38af454d5a88d1eb60c96c43286cefb9
#
_cell.length_a   1.000
_cell.length_b   1.000
_cell.length_c   1.000
_cell.angle_alpha   90.00
_cell.angle_beta   90.00
_cell.angle_gamma   90.00
#
_symmetry.space_group_name_H-M   'P 1'
#
loop_
_entity.id
_entity.type
_entity.pdbx_description
1 polymer ?
#
loop_
_entity_poly.entity_id
_entity_poly.type
_entity_poly.pdbx_seq_one_letter_code
_entity_poly.pdbx_strand_id
1 'polypeptide(L)'
;AVPRVVKLAGDSKALAGWVLSDEPGEEDLPHMETLRQMFREADPNRFSLVVSMWPQTPLVPKKTHLPVVCVDLYPFFGPNDVNGPHTAAASQGFFRQNARNMIEAIGEKNIAPWIMGQCFVEIWGPYRYEKNSHLIALPGAYLHWRCPTPAEMRWQVWETFRGQSKGVIFFQLAPIFKCAPETSENPAPDVPWKDILVKEAADAGPAALTTLDAKATPQLEEIGKAFQALGPFSQLILRWRATSETLAKADSPATLQCFVDPKTGQNYAVVVNDNLESSEQIRLHVGPGIIKVVDMVHNQNEIKLQEAAAGSDPTGTLDLKAGDGTILQLIRQE
;
A
#
# COMPACT_ATOMS: atom_id res chain seq x y z
N ALA A 1 -0.26 12.54 -29.72
CA ALA A 1 -1.18 11.81 -28.79
C ALA A 1 -1.32 12.55 -27.47
N VAL A 2 -0.23 12.90 -26.76
CA VAL A 2 -0.23 13.51 -25.40
C VAL A 2 -1.09 14.79 -25.31
N PRO A 3 -0.94 15.82 -26.17
CA PRO A 3 -1.76 17.04 -26.06
C PRO A 3 -3.28 16.77 -26.16
N ARG A 4 -3.68 15.76 -26.92
CA ARG A 4 -5.10 15.37 -27.04
C ARG A 4 -5.61 14.74 -25.75
N VAL A 5 -4.81 13.87 -25.11
CA VAL A 5 -5.16 13.22 -23.84
C VAL A 5 -5.28 14.26 -22.72
N VAL A 6 -4.31 15.16 -22.62
CA VAL A 6 -4.32 16.26 -21.64
C VAL A 6 -5.54 17.16 -21.85
N LYS A 7 -5.87 17.52 -23.11
CA LYS A 7 -7.06 18.32 -23.42
C LYS A 7 -8.35 17.61 -23.01
N LEU A 8 -8.45 16.28 -23.20
CA LEU A 8 -9.64 15.51 -22.79
C LEU A 8 -9.79 15.43 -21.28
N ALA A 9 -8.69 15.33 -20.54
CA ALA A 9 -8.70 15.32 -19.07
C ALA A 9 -9.06 16.70 -18.47
N GLY A 10 -8.76 17.78 -19.20
CA GLY A 10 -9.07 19.15 -18.81
C GLY A 10 -8.49 19.50 -17.42
N ASP A 11 -9.17 20.41 -16.72
CA ASP A 11 -8.77 20.90 -15.39
C ASP A 11 -9.38 20.06 -14.25
N SER A 12 -9.61 18.78 -14.49
CA SER A 12 -10.18 17.90 -13.47
C SER A 12 -9.35 17.88 -12.19
N LYS A 13 -9.95 18.26 -11.07
CA LYS A 13 -9.34 18.22 -9.75
C LYS A 13 -9.16 16.80 -9.23
N ALA A 14 -9.84 15.82 -9.82
CA ALA A 14 -9.70 14.41 -9.49
C ALA A 14 -8.45 13.77 -10.12
N LEU A 15 -7.83 14.41 -11.11
CA LEU A 15 -6.62 13.93 -11.76
C LEU A 15 -5.39 14.52 -11.08
N ALA A 16 -4.65 13.68 -10.35
CA ALA A 16 -3.43 14.06 -9.65
C ALA A 16 -2.17 13.98 -10.53
N GLY A 17 -2.11 13.03 -11.46
CA GLY A 17 -0.94 12.78 -12.30
C GLY A 17 -1.22 11.79 -13.41
N TRP A 18 -0.16 11.40 -14.11
CA TRP A 18 -0.19 10.54 -15.30
C TRP A 18 0.62 9.27 -15.05
N VAL A 19 -0.01 8.13 -15.21
CA VAL A 19 0.70 6.84 -15.28
C VAL A 19 1.13 6.64 -16.72
N LEU A 20 2.43 6.62 -16.97
CA LEU A 20 2.97 6.55 -18.34
C LEU A 20 3.00 5.12 -18.86
N SER A 21 3.29 4.17 -17.99
CA SER A 21 3.31 2.74 -18.28
C SER A 21 3.17 1.94 -16.99
N ASP A 22 2.69 0.73 -17.17
CA ASP A 22 2.66 -0.33 -16.19
C ASP A 22 3.77 -1.32 -16.52
N GLU A 23 4.64 -1.60 -15.56
CA GLU A 23 5.76 -2.54 -15.61
C GLU A 23 6.66 -2.44 -16.89
N PRO A 24 7.16 -1.23 -17.25
CA PRO A 24 8.01 -1.10 -18.43
C PRO A 24 9.29 -1.91 -18.27
N GLY A 25 9.72 -2.55 -19.36
CA GLY A 25 11.04 -3.16 -19.46
C GLY A 25 12.17 -2.13 -19.41
N GLU A 26 13.40 -2.58 -19.21
CA GLU A 26 14.57 -1.69 -19.19
C GLU A 26 14.74 -0.92 -20.51
N GLU A 27 14.43 -1.56 -21.63
CA GLU A 27 14.46 -0.99 -22.98
C GLU A 27 13.43 0.09 -23.22
N ASP A 28 12.32 0.10 -22.45
CA ASP A 28 11.24 1.08 -22.58
C ASP A 28 11.51 2.37 -21.81
N LEU A 29 12.42 2.35 -20.81
CA LEU A 29 12.66 3.50 -19.94
C LEU A 29 13.08 4.78 -20.68
N PRO A 30 13.88 4.77 -21.77
CA PRO A 30 14.15 5.96 -22.57
C PRO A 30 12.89 6.54 -23.23
N HIS A 31 11.94 5.66 -23.61
CA HIS A 31 10.65 6.11 -24.15
C HIS A 31 9.79 6.75 -23.03
N MET A 32 9.80 6.19 -21.83
CA MET A 32 9.10 6.79 -20.66
C MET A 32 9.64 8.17 -20.34
N GLU A 33 10.96 8.41 -20.46
CA GLU A 33 11.54 9.72 -20.27
C GLU A 33 11.05 10.71 -21.34
N THR A 34 10.94 10.28 -22.60
CA THR A 34 10.36 11.08 -23.68
C THR A 34 8.89 11.43 -23.39
N LEU A 35 8.08 10.45 -22.99
CA LEU A 35 6.67 10.69 -22.62
C LEU A 35 6.56 11.66 -21.43
N ARG A 36 7.40 11.50 -20.40
CA ARG A 36 7.45 12.42 -19.26
C ARG A 36 7.65 13.87 -19.71
N GLN A 37 8.58 14.10 -20.63
CA GLN A 37 8.84 15.46 -21.17
C GLN A 37 7.60 15.99 -21.89
N MET A 38 6.99 15.20 -22.77
CA MET A 38 5.78 15.58 -23.50
C MET A 38 4.60 15.91 -22.55
N PHE A 39 4.41 15.12 -21.48
CA PHE A 39 3.36 15.40 -20.49
C PHE A 39 3.69 16.67 -19.69
N ARG A 40 4.95 16.86 -19.29
CA ARG A 40 5.38 18.07 -18.57
C ARG A 40 5.20 19.35 -19.38
N GLU A 41 5.41 19.30 -20.69
CA GLU A 41 5.15 20.43 -21.59
C GLU A 41 3.65 20.71 -21.76
N ALA A 42 2.84 19.66 -21.88
CA ALA A 42 1.41 19.78 -22.10
C ALA A 42 0.60 20.04 -20.81
N ASP A 43 1.10 19.58 -19.65
CA ASP A 43 0.45 19.66 -18.34
C ASP A 43 1.49 19.82 -17.22
N PRO A 44 2.08 21.01 -17.06
CA PRO A 44 3.18 21.23 -16.12
C PRO A 44 2.79 21.13 -14.65
N ASN A 45 1.50 21.15 -14.34
CA ASN A 45 0.98 21.12 -12.97
C ASN A 45 0.76 19.70 -12.43
N ARG A 46 0.85 18.69 -13.29
CA ARG A 46 0.67 17.29 -12.89
C ARG A 46 1.95 16.49 -13.12
N PHE A 47 2.25 15.63 -12.16
CA PHE A 47 3.42 14.75 -12.26
C PHE A 47 3.13 13.54 -13.14
N SER A 48 4.22 12.91 -13.58
CA SER A 48 4.17 11.61 -14.26
C SER A 48 4.87 10.55 -13.42
N LEU A 49 4.40 9.33 -13.50
CA LEU A 49 5.01 8.15 -12.87
C LEU A 49 4.97 6.94 -13.82
N VAL A 50 5.76 5.95 -13.50
CA VAL A 50 5.60 4.57 -13.97
C VAL A 50 5.35 3.69 -12.76
N VAL A 51 4.56 2.65 -12.95
CA VAL A 51 4.48 1.53 -12.01
C VAL A 51 5.54 0.53 -12.42
N SER A 52 6.35 0.08 -11.50
CA SER A 52 7.45 -0.85 -11.77
C SER A 52 7.46 -1.99 -10.78
N MET A 53 7.85 -3.16 -11.25
CA MET A 53 8.10 -4.31 -10.38
C MET A 53 9.60 -4.53 -10.15
N TRP A 54 9.94 -5.31 -9.14
CA TRP A 54 11.30 -5.78 -8.95
C TRP A 54 11.63 -6.86 -10.01
N PRO A 55 12.81 -6.86 -10.66
CA PRO A 55 14.03 -6.08 -10.35
C PRO A 55 14.17 -4.76 -11.12
N GLN A 56 13.20 -4.30 -11.90
CA GLN A 56 13.29 -3.09 -12.74
C GLN A 56 13.25 -1.80 -11.92
N THR A 57 12.61 -1.80 -10.74
CA THR A 57 12.45 -0.61 -9.88
C THR A 57 13.74 0.19 -9.69
N PRO A 58 14.94 -0.40 -9.44
CA PRO A 58 16.17 0.37 -9.30
C PRO A 58 16.67 1.07 -10.57
N LEU A 59 16.17 0.66 -11.74
CA LEU A 59 16.58 1.25 -13.02
C LEU A 59 15.82 2.53 -13.33
N VAL A 60 14.57 2.64 -12.85
CA VAL A 60 13.73 3.82 -13.09
C VAL A 60 14.43 5.11 -12.66
N PRO A 61 14.90 5.28 -11.39
CA PRO A 61 15.58 6.49 -10.98
C PRO A 61 16.98 6.69 -11.60
N LYS A 62 17.53 5.67 -12.25
CA LYS A 62 18.83 5.76 -12.95
C LYS A 62 18.67 6.23 -14.40
N LYS A 63 17.57 5.84 -15.06
CA LYS A 63 17.36 6.05 -16.49
C LYS A 63 16.31 7.11 -16.83
N THR A 64 15.58 7.61 -15.82
CA THR A 64 14.53 8.61 -16.01
C THR A 64 14.66 9.74 -15.00
N HIS A 65 13.99 10.87 -15.28
CA HIS A 65 13.84 12.00 -14.34
C HIS A 65 12.40 12.07 -13.80
N LEU A 66 11.76 10.92 -13.64
CA LEU A 66 10.43 10.85 -13.05
C LEU A 66 10.46 11.35 -11.61
N PRO A 67 9.54 12.25 -11.22
CA PRO A 67 9.50 12.78 -9.86
C PRO A 67 8.90 11.77 -8.86
N VAL A 68 8.24 10.73 -9.37
CA VAL A 68 7.63 9.67 -8.60
C VAL A 68 8.03 8.32 -9.18
N VAL A 69 8.47 7.41 -8.32
CA VAL A 69 8.66 5.99 -8.63
C VAL A 69 7.62 5.21 -7.84
N CYS A 70 6.78 4.47 -8.53
CA CYS A 70 5.77 3.60 -7.93
C CYS A 70 6.20 2.15 -8.10
N VAL A 71 6.14 1.36 -7.02
CA VAL A 71 6.33 -0.09 -7.07
C VAL A 71 5.01 -0.77 -6.72
N ASP A 72 4.65 -1.78 -7.49
CA ASP A 72 3.52 -2.64 -7.19
C ASP A 72 3.93 -3.73 -6.19
N LEU A 73 3.17 -3.80 -5.11
CA LEU A 73 3.41 -4.73 -4.02
C LEU A 73 2.10 -5.45 -3.67
N TYR A 74 2.02 -6.71 -4.08
CA TYR A 74 0.86 -7.57 -3.90
C TYR A 74 1.19 -8.74 -2.97
N PRO A 75 1.10 -8.56 -1.64
CA PRO A 75 1.60 -9.52 -0.66
C PRO A 75 0.65 -10.68 -0.34
N PHE A 76 -0.62 -10.62 -0.78
CA PHE A 76 -1.65 -11.57 -0.35
C PHE A 76 -1.92 -12.61 -1.44
N PHE A 77 -1.09 -13.64 -1.44
CA PHE A 77 -1.19 -14.75 -2.39
C PHE A 77 -2.34 -15.69 -2.04
N GLY A 78 -2.83 -16.39 -3.05
CA GLY A 78 -3.81 -17.46 -2.86
C GLY A 78 -3.20 -18.64 -2.11
N PRO A 79 -4.02 -19.44 -1.41
CA PRO A 79 -3.53 -20.50 -0.51
C PRO A 79 -2.78 -21.62 -1.23
N ASN A 80 -3.02 -21.79 -2.53
CA ASN A 80 -2.39 -22.84 -3.36
C ASN A 80 -1.31 -22.30 -4.29
N ASP A 81 -0.95 -21.02 -4.21
CA ASP A 81 0.18 -20.49 -4.97
C ASP A 81 1.50 -20.96 -4.35
N VAL A 82 2.31 -21.63 -5.15
CA VAL A 82 3.60 -22.18 -4.68
C VAL A 82 4.72 -21.14 -4.61
N ASN A 83 4.49 -19.94 -5.15
CA ASN A 83 5.53 -18.91 -5.32
C ASN A 83 5.43 -17.79 -4.26
N GLY A 84 4.34 -17.70 -3.54
CA GLY A 84 4.06 -16.60 -2.65
C GLY A 84 4.07 -16.94 -1.16
N PRO A 85 4.11 -15.91 -0.31
CA PRO A 85 3.95 -16.07 1.14
C PRO A 85 2.48 -16.43 1.48
N HIS A 86 2.30 -17.36 2.45
CA HIS A 86 0.98 -17.85 2.85
C HIS A 86 0.62 -17.55 4.31
N THR A 87 1.51 -16.90 5.07
CA THR A 87 1.22 -16.45 6.42
C THR A 87 1.21 -14.93 6.47
N ALA A 88 0.45 -14.36 7.39
CA ALA A 88 0.40 -12.91 7.58
C ALA A 88 1.82 -12.32 7.77
N ALA A 89 2.62 -12.92 8.63
CA ALA A 89 3.99 -12.47 8.88
C ALA A 89 4.88 -12.53 7.63
N ALA A 90 4.75 -13.58 6.82
CA ALA A 90 5.52 -13.70 5.57
C ALA A 90 5.07 -12.66 4.52
N SER A 91 3.75 -12.44 4.38
CA SER A 91 3.18 -11.40 3.50
C SER A 91 3.62 -10.00 3.90
N GLN A 92 3.59 -9.71 5.19
CA GLN A 92 4.10 -8.44 5.75
C GLN A 92 5.60 -8.28 5.53
N GLY A 93 6.37 -9.35 5.72
CA GLY A 93 7.82 -9.38 5.45
C GLY A 93 8.14 -9.12 3.99
N PHE A 94 7.41 -9.75 3.07
CA PHE A 94 7.53 -9.53 1.62
C PHE A 94 7.27 -8.07 1.24
N PHE A 95 6.17 -7.49 1.72
CA PHE A 95 5.82 -6.09 1.46
C PHE A 95 6.93 -5.14 1.98
N ARG A 96 7.36 -5.31 3.23
CA ARG A 96 8.39 -4.49 3.87
C ARG A 96 9.73 -4.56 3.16
N GLN A 97 10.15 -5.75 2.76
CA GLN A 97 11.43 -5.92 2.09
C GLN A 97 11.45 -5.21 0.74
N ASN A 98 10.38 -5.35 -0.05
CA ASN A 98 10.30 -4.71 -1.37
C ASN A 98 10.15 -3.18 -1.26
N ALA A 99 9.36 -2.69 -0.31
CA ALA A 99 9.28 -1.25 -0.02
C ALA A 99 10.66 -0.68 0.38
N ARG A 100 11.41 -1.37 1.22
CA ARG A 100 12.78 -1.00 1.61
C ARG A 100 13.71 -0.98 0.41
N ASN A 101 13.69 -2.02 -0.42
CA ASN A 101 14.51 -2.09 -1.64
C ASN A 101 14.25 -0.89 -2.56
N MET A 102 13.00 -0.45 -2.69
CA MET A 102 12.65 0.76 -3.46
C MET A 102 13.26 2.02 -2.83
N ILE A 103 13.11 2.21 -1.52
CA ILE A 103 13.68 3.37 -0.81
C ILE A 103 15.21 3.42 -0.98
N GLU A 104 15.87 2.29 -0.82
CA GLU A 104 17.33 2.17 -1.01
C GLU A 104 17.75 2.47 -2.46
N ALA A 105 16.97 2.02 -3.45
CA ALA A 105 17.23 2.27 -4.86
C ALA A 105 17.09 3.75 -5.25
N ILE A 106 16.13 4.46 -4.64
CA ILE A 106 15.94 5.90 -4.82
C ILE A 106 17.08 6.66 -4.14
N GLY A 107 17.52 6.24 -2.96
CA GLY A 107 18.56 6.89 -2.18
C GLY A 107 18.20 8.34 -1.82
N GLU A 108 19.18 9.24 -1.88
CA GLU A 108 19.01 10.67 -1.55
C GLU A 108 18.42 11.52 -2.69
N LYS A 109 17.95 10.90 -3.79
CA LYS A 109 17.35 11.63 -4.91
C LYS A 109 16.03 12.28 -4.47
N ASN A 110 15.73 13.42 -5.07
CA ASN A 110 14.45 14.12 -4.85
C ASN A 110 13.34 13.45 -5.68
N ILE A 111 13.05 12.20 -5.35
CA ILE A 111 12.04 11.35 -5.99
C ILE A 111 11.11 10.84 -4.89
N ALA A 112 9.81 10.95 -5.12
CA ALA A 112 8.82 10.46 -4.17
C ALA A 112 8.59 8.96 -4.39
N PRO A 113 8.87 8.09 -3.39
CA PRO A 113 8.50 6.68 -3.45
C PRO A 113 7.00 6.51 -3.24
N TRP A 114 6.35 5.79 -4.14
CA TRP A 114 4.95 5.40 -4.03
C TRP A 114 4.80 3.89 -4.07
N ILE A 115 3.74 3.39 -3.49
CA ILE A 115 3.36 1.97 -3.53
C ILE A 115 2.04 1.83 -4.25
N MET A 116 1.92 0.85 -5.14
CA MET A 116 0.65 0.33 -5.61
C MET A 116 0.31 -0.89 -4.78
N GLY A 117 -0.72 -0.75 -3.93
CA GLY A 117 -1.20 -1.81 -3.06
C GLY A 117 -2.19 -2.75 -3.75
N GLN A 118 -2.37 -3.91 -3.16
CA GLN A 118 -3.28 -4.94 -3.63
C GLN A 118 -4.69 -4.70 -3.12
N CYS A 119 -5.69 -4.76 -4.03
CA CYS A 119 -7.11 -4.79 -3.65
C CYS A 119 -7.95 -5.60 -4.66
N PHE A 120 -7.39 -6.66 -5.21
CA PHE A 120 -7.98 -7.45 -6.28
C PHE A 120 -7.76 -8.95 -6.05
N VAL A 121 -8.49 -9.73 -6.86
CA VAL A 121 -8.34 -11.18 -7.00
C VAL A 121 -7.83 -11.48 -8.40
N GLU A 122 -6.88 -12.37 -8.53
CA GLU A 122 -6.41 -12.83 -9.84
C GLU A 122 -6.13 -14.32 -9.87
N ILE A 123 -6.56 -14.96 -10.97
CA ILE A 123 -6.33 -16.36 -11.28
C ILE A 123 -5.26 -16.43 -12.37
N TRP A 124 -4.21 -17.21 -12.12
CA TRP A 124 -3.16 -17.50 -13.09
C TRP A 124 -3.27 -18.92 -13.64
N GLY A 125 -2.63 -19.13 -14.77
CA GLY A 125 -2.59 -20.41 -15.47
C GLY A 125 -3.47 -20.40 -16.71
N PRO A 126 -3.75 -21.57 -17.31
CA PRO A 126 -4.55 -21.64 -18.52
C PRO A 126 -6.00 -21.24 -18.23
N TYR A 127 -6.52 -20.31 -19.04
CA TYR A 127 -7.91 -19.87 -19.01
C TYR A 127 -8.38 -19.51 -20.41
N ARG A 128 -9.70 -19.43 -20.59
CA ARG A 128 -10.32 -18.87 -21.78
C ARG A 128 -11.32 -17.78 -21.44
N TYR A 129 -11.47 -16.83 -22.32
CA TYR A 129 -12.53 -15.84 -22.25
C TYR A 129 -13.77 -16.35 -22.99
N GLU A 130 -14.92 -16.20 -22.39
CA GLU A 130 -16.20 -16.36 -23.05
C GLU A 130 -16.87 -15.01 -23.37
N LYS A 131 -17.97 -15.07 -24.14
CA LYS A 131 -18.80 -13.92 -24.40
C LYS A 131 -19.22 -13.28 -23.07
N ASN A 132 -19.08 -11.97 -22.96
CA ASN A 132 -19.32 -11.14 -21.76
C ASN A 132 -18.17 -11.06 -20.74
N SER A 133 -16.93 -11.26 -21.18
CA SER A 133 -15.73 -11.11 -20.30
C SER A 133 -15.71 -12.07 -19.11
N HIS A 134 -16.34 -13.23 -19.23
CA HIS A 134 -16.22 -14.29 -18.25
C HIS A 134 -14.90 -15.04 -18.46
N LEU A 135 -14.16 -15.18 -17.39
CA LEU A 135 -12.93 -15.96 -17.36
C LEU A 135 -13.26 -17.36 -16.85
N ILE A 136 -12.98 -18.36 -17.68
CA ILE A 136 -13.12 -19.78 -17.30
C ILE A 136 -11.73 -20.33 -17.07
N ALA A 137 -11.47 -20.72 -15.83
CA ALA A 137 -10.22 -21.40 -15.46
C ALA A 137 -10.20 -22.81 -16.09
N LEU A 138 -9.09 -23.18 -16.70
CA LEU A 138 -8.84 -24.50 -17.27
C LEU A 138 -7.96 -25.32 -16.31
N PRO A 139 -7.81 -26.64 -16.53
CA PRO A 139 -6.91 -27.48 -15.75
C PRO A 139 -5.52 -26.89 -15.61
N GLY A 140 -5.01 -26.77 -14.37
CA GLY A 140 -3.73 -26.12 -14.06
C GLY A 140 -3.80 -24.63 -13.70
N ALA A 141 -4.99 -24.00 -13.78
CA ALA A 141 -5.17 -22.67 -13.22
C ALA A 141 -5.23 -22.69 -11.69
N TYR A 142 -4.82 -21.59 -11.06
CA TYR A 142 -4.80 -21.45 -9.60
C TYR A 142 -5.05 -19.99 -9.21
N LEU A 143 -5.54 -19.81 -7.99
CA LEU A 143 -5.68 -18.47 -7.39
C LEU A 143 -4.29 -17.95 -7.07
N HIS A 144 -3.83 -16.96 -7.84
CA HIS A 144 -2.50 -16.35 -7.63
C HIS A 144 -2.58 -15.29 -6.52
N TRP A 145 -3.47 -14.32 -6.64
CA TRP A 145 -3.73 -13.33 -5.61
C TRP A 145 -5.16 -13.43 -5.09
N ARG A 146 -5.30 -13.46 -3.78
CA ARG A 146 -6.61 -13.34 -3.10
C ARG A 146 -6.91 -11.88 -2.76
N CYS A 147 -8.18 -11.55 -2.62
CA CYS A 147 -8.57 -10.23 -2.12
C CYS A 147 -8.08 -10.04 -0.69
N PRO A 148 -7.46 -8.90 -0.37
CA PRO A 148 -7.14 -8.54 1.01
C PRO A 148 -8.41 -8.36 1.85
N THR A 149 -8.33 -8.72 3.12
CA THR A 149 -9.36 -8.40 4.11
C THR A 149 -9.40 -6.90 4.41
N PRO A 150 -10.47 -6.35 4.99
CA PRO A 150 -10.51 -4.95 5.41
C PRO A 150 -9.37 -4.55 6.37
N ALA A 151 -8.91 -5.45 7.25
CA ALA A 151 -7.76 -5.22 8.13
C ALA A 151 -6.45 -5.15 7.34
N GLU A 152 -6.26 -6.03 6.36
CA GLU A 152 -5.10 -6.01 5.46
C GLU A 152 -5.08 -4.75 4.58
N MET A 153 -6.24 -4.22 4.20
CA MET A 153 -6.33 -2.94 3.48
C MET A 153 -5.86 -1.77 4.33
N ARG A 154 -6.32 -1.68 5.60
CA ARG A 154 -5.83 -0.66 6.53
C ARG A 154 -4.32 -0.78 6.73
N TRP A 155 -3.85 -1.99 6.98
CA TRP A 155 -2.44 -2.29 7.18
C TRP A 155 -1.58 -1.83 6.01
N GLN A 156 -1.97 -2.12 4.76
CA GLN A 156 -1.24 -1.66 3.57
C GLN A 156 -1.09 -0.13 3.55
N VAL A 157 -2.15 0.61 3.88
CA VAL A 157 -2.10 2.08 3.91
C VAL A 157 -1.12 2.55 4.97
N TRP A 158 -1.27 2.10 6.21
CA TRP A 158 -0.43 2.54 7.32
C TRP A 158 1.03 2.11 7.16
N GLU A 159 1.25 0.87 6.74
CA GLU A 159 2.59 0.32 6.50
C GLU A 159 3.33 1.06 5.39
N THR A 160 2.62 1.50 4.34
CA THR A 160 3.18 2.33 3.27
C THR A 160 3.85 3.59 3.83
N PHE A 161 3.16 4.31 4.70
CA PHE A 161 3.69 5.55 5.27
C PHE A 161 4.70 5.29 6.38
N ARG A 162 4.53 4.24 7.18
CA ARG A 162 5.56 3.77 8.13
C ARG A 162 6.85 3.41 7.37
N GLY A 163 6.74 2.77 6.22
CA GLY A 163 7.84 2.40 5.32
C GLY A 163 8.43 3.56 4.53
N GLN A 164 8.16 4.83 4.88
CA GLN A 164 8.71 6.06 4.27
C GLN A 164 8.17 6.41 2.87
N SER A 165 7.23 5.68 2.33
CA SER A 165 6.59 6.07 1.07
C SER A 165 5.82 7.38 1.22
N LYS A 166 5.65 8.10 0.11
CA LYS A 166 5.00 9.42 0.06
C LYS A 166 3.61 9.38 -0.56
N GLY A 167 3.22 8.23 -1.08
CA GLY A 167 1.90 8.01 -1.66
C GLY A 167 1.59 6.53 -1.81
N VAL A 168 0.31 6.25 -1.94
CA VAL A 168 -0.22 4.92 -2.22
C VAL A 168 -1.34 5.02 -3.23
N ILE A 169 -1.36 4.11 -4.16
CA ILE A 169 -2.47 3.84 -5.07
C ILE A 169 -2.86 2.38 -4.94
N PHE A 170 -4.01 1.99 -5.45
CA PHE A 170 -4.46 0.61 -5.36
C PHE A 170 -4.85 0.09 -6.74
N PHE A 171 -4.42 -1.10 -7.07
CA PHE A 171 -4.89 -1.89 -8.18
C PHE A 171 -5.91 -2.90 -7.63
N GLN A 172 -7.19 -2.85 -8.05
CA GLN A 172 -7.79 -1.98 -9.02
C GLN A 172 -9.18 -1.47 -8.57
N LEU A 173 -9.68 -0.39 -9.16
CA LEU A 173 -10.95 0.22 -8.79
C LEU A 173 -12.15 -0.65 -9.16
N ALA A 174 -12.21 -1.14 -10.39
CA ALA A 174 -13.30 -1.96 -10.90
C ALA A 174 -12.80 -3.34 -11.34
N PRO A 175 -13.58 -4.41 -11.17
CA PRO A 175 -13.15 -5.75 -11.57
C PRO A 175 -13.00 -5.83 -13.10
N ILE A 176 -11.87 -6.38 -13.55
CA ILE A 176 -11.65 -6.67 -14.97
C ILE A 176 -12.35 -7.97 -15.37
N PHE A 177 -12.52 -8.89 -14.41
CA PHE A 177 -13.08 -10.22 -14.64
C PHE A 177 -14.36 -10.45 -13.81
N LYS A 178 -15.28 -11.20 -14.39
CA LYS A 178 -16.29 -11.93 -13.63
C LYS A 178 -15.79 -13.35 -13.43
N CYS A 179 -15.46 -13.74 -12.21
CA CYS A 179 -15.47 -15.15 -11.85
C CYS A 179 -16.94 -15.57 -11.80
N ALA A 180 -17.46 -16.11 -12.89
CA ALA A 180 -18.83 -16.61 -12.90
C ALA A 180 -18.88 -17.95 -12.15
N PRO A 181 -19.86 -18.15 -11.25
CA PRO A 181 -20.17 -19.47 -10.78
C PRO A 181 -20.55 -20.36 -11.98
N GLU A 182 -20.24 -21.65 -11.87
CA GLU A 182 -20.65 -22.64 -12.85
C GLU A 182 -22.15 -22.57 -13.09
N THR A 183 -22.56 -22.45 -14.35
CA THR A 183 -23.95 -22.54 -14.79
C THR A 183 -24.08 -23.68 -15.78
N SER A 184 -25.30 -24.11 -16.06
CA SER A 184 -25.59 -25.14 -17.10
C SER A 184 -25.10 -24.71 -18.50
N GLU A 185 -24.98 -23.41 -18.72
CA GLU A 185 -24.44 -22.83 -19.98
C GLU A 185 -22.91 -22.75 -19.98
N ASN A 186 -22.28 -22.92 -18.83
CA ASN A 186 -20.85 -22.76 -18.59
C ASN A 186 -20.36 -23.85 -17.63
N PRO A 187 -20.38 -25.14 -18.03
CA PRO A 187 -19.89 -26.18 -17.17
C PRO A 187 -18.38 -26.01 -16.95
N ALA A 188 -17.97 -25.95 -15.68
CA ALA A 188 -16.57 -25.98 -15.37
C ALA A 188 -15.95 -27.30 -15.82
N PRO A 189 -14.66 -27.30 -16.21
CA PRO A 189 -13.98 -28.53 -16.58
C PRO A 189 -14.05 -29.55 -15.44
N ASP A 190 -14.22 -30.81 -15.81
CA ASP A 190 -14.27 -31.92 -14.83
C ASP A 190 -12.86 -32.20 -14.30
N VAL A 191 -12.47 -31.45 -13.27
CA VAL A 191 -11.15 -31.53 -12.65
C VAL A 191 -11.26 -31.53 -11.13
N PRO A 192 -10.43 -32.29 -10.41
CA PRO A 192 -10.54 -32.48 -8.97
C PRO A 192 -10.42 -31.18 -8.14
N TRP A 193 -9.76 -30.15 -8.66
CA TRP A 193 -9.57 -28.85 -7.98
C TRP A 193 -10.60 -27.78 -8.37
N LYS A 194 -11.55 -28.11 -9.25
CA LYS A 194 -12.62 -27.22 -9.71
C LYS A 194 -13.38 -26.59 -8.56
N ASP A 195 -13.86 -27.41 -7.62
CA ASP A 195 -14.62 -26.94 -6.48
C ASP A 195 -13.79 -26.07 -5.53
N ILE A 196 -12.48 -26.35 -5.45
CA ILE A 196 -11.54 -25.57 -4.66
C ILE A 196 -11.39 -24.17 -5.26
N LEU A 197 -11.15 -24.04 -6.56
CA LEU A 197 -11.01 -22.75 -7.24
C LEU A 197 -12.28 -21.89 -7.19
N VAL A 198 -13.44 -22.50 -7.43
CA VAL A 198 -14.73 -21.81 -7.35
C VAL A 198 -15.00 -21.35 -5.91
N LYS A 199 -14.72 -22.20 -4.93
CA LYS A 199 -14.87 -21.87 -3.51
C LYS A 199 -13.84 -20.79 -3.10
N GLU A 200 -12.57 -20.95 -3.44
CA GLU A 200 -11.53 -19.98 -3.13
C GLU A 200 -11.79 -18.61 -3.77
N ALA A 201 -12.25 -18.56 -5.01
CA ALA A 201 -12.63 -17.32 -5.66
C ALA A 201 -13.89 -16.69 -5.03
N ALA A 202 -14.85 -17.49 -4.57
CA ALA A 202 -16.02 -17.01 -3.85
C ALA A 202 -15.67 -16.55 -2.42
N ASP A 203 -14.79 -17.30 -1.73
CA ASP A 203 -14.31 -16.99 -0.38
C ASP A 203 -13.27 -15.86 -0.38
N ALA A 204 -12.62 -15.60 -1.53
CA ALA A 204 -11.59 -14.57 -1.66
C ALA A 204 -12.11 -13.13 -1.54
N GLY A 205 -13.42 -12.96 -1.44
CA GLY A 205 -14.02 -11.64 -1.31
C GLY A 205 -14.19 -10.89 -2.65
N PRO A 206 -14.37 -9.55 -2.60
CA PRO A 206 -14.60 -8.75 -3.81
C PRO A 206 -13.39 -8.76 -4.74
N ALA A 207 -13.66 -8.85 -6.04
CA ALA A 207 -12.61 -8.91 -7.07
C ALA A 207 -11.88 -7.56 -7.31
N ALA A 208 -12.36 -6.48 -6.71
CA ALA A 208 -11.80 -5.14 -6.81
C ALA A 208 -12.40 -4.20 -5.73
N LEU A 209 -12.03 -2.93 -5.73
CA LEU A 209 -12.57 -1.93 -4.79
C LEU A 209 -14.06 -1.62 -4.99
N THR A 210 -14.58 -1.82 -6.18
CA THR A 210 -16.01 -1.71 -6.44
C THR A 210 -16.57 -3.01 -7.03
N THR A 211 -17.86 -3.20 -6.88
CA THR A 211 -18.60 -4.24 -7.59
C THR A 211 -18.79 -3.84 -9.05
N LEU A 212 -19.27 -4.76 -9.89
CA LEU A 212 -19.53 -4.48 -11.31
C LEU A 212 -20.63 -3.42 -11.54
N ASP A 213 -21.53 -3.25 -10.59
CA ASP A 213 -22.54 -2.18 -10.57
C ASP A 213 -22.03 -0.91 -9.85
N ALA A 214 -20.72 -0.75 -9.71
CA ALA A 214 -20.02 0.39 -9.15
C ALA A 214 -20.34 0.72 -7.68
N LYS A 215 -20.77 -0.26 -6.89
CA LYS A 215 -20.95 -0.10 -5.45
C LYS A 215 -19.60 -0.27 -4.73
N ALA A 216 -19.39 0.52 -3.69
CA ALA A 216 -18.23 0.39 -2.82
C ALA A 216 -18.23 -0.98 -2.13
N THR A 217 -17.02 -1.53 -2.00
CA THR A 217 -16.78 -2.75 -1.20
C THR A 217 -16.31 -2.36 0.21
N PRO A 218 -16.35 -3.26 1.18
CA PRO A 218 -15.75 -3.01 2.50
C PRO A 218 -14.28 -2.60 2.43
N GLN A 219 -13.54 -3.09 1.43
CA GLN A 219 -12.15 -2.72 1.17
C GLN A 219 -12.00 -1.24 0.81
N LEU A 220 -12.85 -0.74 -0.09
CA LEU A 220 -12.86 0.69 -0.46
C LEU A 220 -13.23 1.58 0.73
N GLU A 221 -14.19 1.15 1.55
CA GLU A 221 -14.59 1.89 2.75
C GLU A 221 -13.43 2.01 3.74
N GLU A 222 -12.67 0.93 3.97
CA GLU A 222 -11.54 0.95 4.89
C GLU A 222 -10.37 1.81 4.38
N ILE A 223 -10.08 1.78 3.08
CA ILE A 223 -9.12 2.72 2.46
C ILE A 223 -9.59 4.17 2.68
N GLY A 224 -10.87 4.44 2.45
CA GLY A 224 -11.46 5.75 2.63
C GLY A 224 -11.29 6.27 4.07
N LYS A 225 -11.54 5.44 5.07
CA LYS A 225 -11.34 5.77 6.49
C LYS A 225 -9.87 6.08 6.80
N ALA A 226 -8.96 5.24 6.31
CA ALA A 226 -7.52 5.45 6.52
C ALA A 226 -7.04 6.76 5.85
N PHE A 227 -7.51 7.07 4.64
CA PHE A 227 -7.17 8.33 3.97
C PHE A 227 -7.79 9.55 4.66
N GLN A 228 -9.00 9.45 5.21
CA GLN A 228 -9.59 10.52 6.01
C GLN A 228 -8.76 10.79 7.28
N ALA A 229 -8.26 9.74 7.93
CA ALA A 229 -7.40 9.85 9.10
C ALA A 229 -6.03 10.48 8.76
N LEU A 230 -5.44 10.15 7.61
CA LEU A 230 -4.13 10.64 7.16
C LEU A 230 -4.18 12.01 6.48
N GLY A 231 -5.32 12.38 5.91
CA GLY A 231 -5.49 13.61 5.12
C GLY A 231 -4.97 14.89 5.81
N PRO A 232 -5.28 15.15 7.08
CA PRO A 232 -4.76 16.30 7.82
C PRO A 232 -3.23 16.35 7.91
N PHE A 233 -2.56 15.21 7.79
CA PHE A 233 -1.11 15.06 7.91
C PHE A 233 -0.38 14.97 6.57
N SER A 234 -1.09 15.07 5.44
CA SER A 234 -0.51 14.90 4.11
C SER A 234 0.73 15.76 3.87
N GLN A 235 0.69 17.04 4.25
CA GLN A 235 1.82 17.96 4.12
C GLN A 235 3.01 17.59 5.03
N LEU A 236 2.75 17.03 6.21
CA LEU A 236 3.77 16.51 7.09
C LEU A 236 4.41 15.25 6.49
N ILE A 237 3.60 14.30 6.03
CA ILE A 237 4.03 13.04 5.41
C ILE A 237 4.96 13.30 4.21
N LEU A 238 4.65 14.30 3.38
CA LEU A 238 5.49 14.67 2.26
C LEU A 238 6.87 15.18 2.68
N ARG A 239 6.97 15.87 3.84
CA ARG A 239 8.21 16.49 4.30
C ARG A 239 9.06 15.63 5.20
N TRP A 240 8.43 14.84 6.09
CA TRP A 240 9.16 14.10 7.12
C TRP A 240 10.23 13.18 6.56
N ARG A 241 11.25 12.93 7.35
CA ARG A 241 12.33 12.00 7.04
C ARG A 241 12.48 11.01 8.17
N ALA A 242 12.69 9.75 7.84
CA ALA A 242 13.00 8.76 8.85
C ALA A 242 14.29 9.14 9.59
N THR A 243 14.31 8.92 10.89
CA THR A 243 15.51 9.08 11.71
C THR A 243 16.02 7.72 12.16
N SER A 244 17.34 7.59 12.26
CA SER A 244 17.98 6.43 12.88
C SER A 244 17.95 6.49 14.41
N GLU A 245 17.60 7.65 14.98
CA GLU A 245 17.46 7.80 16.43
C GLU A 245 16.23 7.04 16.93
N THR A 246 16.43 6.17 17.90
CA THR A 246 15.35 5.42 18.53
C THR A 246 14.68 6.26 19.59
N LEU A 247 13.67 7.05 19.19
CA LEU A 247 12.91 7.93 20.08
C LEU A 247 11.78 7.21 20.81
N ALA A 248 11.28 6.13 20.20
CA ALA A 248 10.28 5.26 20.78
C ALA A 248 10.39 3.86 20.16
N LYS A 249 9.84 2.86 20.85
CA LYS A 249 9.66 1.48 20.38
C LYS A 249 8.26 1.01 20.71
N ALA A 250 7.75 0.08 19.96
CA ALA A 250 6.50 -0.61 20.25
C ALA A 250 6.78 -2.10 20.49
N ASP A 251 6.04 -2.71 21.43
CA ASP A 251 6.08 -4.16 21.63
C ASP A 251 5.32 -4.86 20.48
N SER A 252 5.70 -6.12 20.21
CA SER A 252 4.94 -7.01 19.34
C SER A 252 3.48 -7.14 19.82
N PRO A 253 2.49 -7.18 18.92
CA PRO A 253 2.62 -7.33 17.48
C PRO A 253 2.68 -6.02 16.67
N ALA A 254 3.13 -4.91 17.24
CA ALA A 254 3.21 -3.65 16.51
C ALA A 254 4.62 -3.36 15.99
N THR A 255 4.67 -2.57 14.91
CA THR A 255 5.89 -1.98 14.37
C THR A 255 5.84 -0.47 14.44
N LEU A 256 7.02 0.15 14.61
CA LEU A 256 7.15 1.59 14.75
C LEU A 256 8.33 2.11 13.92
N GLN A 257 8.16 3.28 13.29
CA GLN A 257 9.24 4.05 12.66
C GLN A 257 9.16 5.49 13.13
N CYS A 258 10.32 6.02 13.56
CA CYS A 258 10.46 7.42 13.96
C CYS A 258 10.81 8.30 12.76
N PHE A 259 10.30 9.54 12.79
CA PHE A 259 10.49 10.56 11.77
C PHE A 259 10.79 11.91 12.40
N VAL A 260 11.44 12.79 11.64
CA VAL A 260 11.61 14.21 11.95
C VAL A 260 11.03 15.05 10.82
N ASP A 261 10.29 16.11 11.16
CA ASP A 261 9.95 17.16 10.19
C ASP A 261 11.13 18.13 10.08
N PRO A 262 11.87 18.17 8.97
CA PRO A 262 13.04 19.01 8.83
C PRO A 262 12.73 20.51 8.86
N LYS A 263 11.46 20.91 8.69
CA LYS A 263 11.02 22.30 8.75
C LYS A 263 10.92 22.81 10.18
N THR A 264 10.48 21.97 11.12
CA THR A 264 10.18 22.37 12.50
C THR A 264 11.12 21.72 13.53
N GLY A 265 11.87 20.69 13.14
CA GLY A 265 12.63 19.83 14.07
C GLY A 265 11.75 18.92 14.93
N GLN A 266 10.44 18.94 14.75
CA GLN A 266 9.51 18.14 15.52
C GLN A 266 9.62 16.66 15.19
N ASN A 267 9.56 15.81 16.22
CA ASN A 267 9.66 14.36 16.08
C ASN A 267 8.28 13.70 16.06
N TYR A 268 8.18 12.66 15.26
CA TYR A 268 6.97 11.86 15.07
C TYR A 268 7.31 10.37 15.04
N ALA A 269 6.31 9.53 15.25
CA ALA A 269 6.39 8.11 14.97
C ALA A 269 5.12 7.63 14.28
N VAL A 270 5.25 6.69 13.35
CA VAL A 270 4.12 5.92 12.80
C VAL A 270 4.16 4.55 13.46
N VAL A 271 3.06 4.18 14.10
CA VAL A 271 2.86 2.87 14.74
C VAL A 271 1.80 2.12 13.94
N VAL A 272 2.05 0.84 13.67
CA VAL A 272 1.12 -0.04 12.95
C VAL A 272 0.92 -1.32 13.76
N ASN A 273 -0.33 -1.70 13.97
CA ASN A 273 -0.69 -2.99 14.52
C ASN A 273 -0.54 -4.08 13.44
N ASP A 274 0.39 -4.98 13.61
CA ASP A 274 0.65 -6.08 12.67
C ASP A 274 -0.27 -7.29 12.89
N ASN A 275 -1.05 -7.31 13.95
CA ASN A 275 -2.13 -8.28 14.10
C ASN A 275 -3.29 -7.90 13.17
N LEU A 276 -3.53 -8.74 12.15
CA LEU A 276 -4.58 -8.52 11.14
C LEU A 276 -5.91 -9.14 11.53
N GLU A 277 -5.98 -9.82 12.68
CA GLU A 277 -7.16 -10.56 13.16
C GLU A 277 -7.83 -9.87 14.34
N SER A 278 -7.05 -9.21 15.21
CA SER A 278 -7.55 -8.61 16.45
C SER A 278 -7.04 -7.21 16.72
N SER A 279 -7.85 -6.47 17.48
CA SER A 279 -7.40 -5.23 18.12
C SER A 279 -6.38 -5.54 19.21
N GLU A 280 -5.38 -4.68 19.35
CA GLU A 280 -4.31 -4.85 20.32
C GLU A 280 -4.14 -3.61 21.18
N GLN A 281 -3.81 -3.81 22.45
CA GLN A 281 -3.29 -2.76 23.30
C GLN A 281 -1.75 -2.76 23.17
N ILE A 282 -1.25 -1.78 22.44
CA ILE A 282 0.17 -1.65 22.12
C ILE A 282 0.88 -0.94 23.25
N ARG A 283 1.91 -1.57 23.81
CA ARG A 283 2.82 -0.91 24.74
C ARG A 283 3.91 -0.18 23.98
N LEU A 284 4.11 1.07 24.34
CA LEU A 284 5.17 1.95 23.82
C LEU A 284 6.24 2.11 24.88
N HIS A 285 7.50 2.03 24.48
CA HIS A 285 8.67 2.43 25.25
C HIS A 285 9.18 3.73 24.66
N VAL A 286 9.35 4.74 25.49
CA VAL A 286 9.66 6.10 25.04
C VAL A 286 11.08 6.45 25.46
N GLY A 287 11.91 6.78 24.50
CA GLY A 287 13.32 7.06 24.71
C GLY A 287 13.59 8.27 25.61
N PRO A 288 14.81 8.42 26.09
CA PRO A 288 15.20 9.49 27.00
C PRO A 288 14.98 10.87 26.35
N GLY A 289 14.55 11.85 27.18
CA GLY A 289 14.28 13.21 26.74
C GLY A 289 12.92 13.44 26.08
N ILE A 290 12.14 12.40 25.81
CA ILE A 290 10.73 12.54 25.40
C ILE A 290 9.88 12.66 26.66
N ILE A 291 9.22 13.80 26.83
CA ILE A 291 8.40 14.12 28.02
C ILE A 291 6.91 13.96 27.77
N LYS A 292 6.50 13.91 26.50
CA LYS A 292 5.08 13.81 26.13
C LYS A 292 4.93 13.11 24.79
N VAL A 293 3.89 12.25 24.70
CA VAL A 293 3.46 11.57 23.48
C VAL A 293 2.00 11.90 23.22
N VAL A 294 1.67 12.33 22.00
CA VAL A 294 0.31 12.66 21.60
C VAL A 294 -0.09 11.80 20.41
N ASP A 295 -1.20 11.08 20.51
CA ASP A 295 -1.83 10.42 19.38
C ASP A 295 -2.54 11.47 18.53
N MET A 296 -2.00 11.74 17.35
CA MET A 296 -2.47 12.80 16.46
C MET A 296 -3.73 12.40 15.68
N VAL A 297 -4.01 11.12 15.54
CA VAL A 297 -5.09 10.57 14.70
C VAL A 297 -6.36 10.33 15.52
N HIS A 298 -6.22 9.67 16.67
CA HIS A 298 -7.35 9.28 17.49
C HIS A 298 -7.63 10.34 18.59
N ASN A 299 -8.29 11.46 18.20
CA ASN A 299 -8.75 12.54 19.07
C ASN A 299 -7.65 13.41 19.72
N GLN A 300 -6.43 13.39 19.22
CA GLN A 300 -5.29 14.16 19.75
C GLN A 300 -5.09 13.96 21.27
N ASN A 301 -5.28 12.73 21.72
CA ASN A 301 -5.14 12.38 23.13
C ASN A 301 -3.67 12.23 23.51
N GLU A 302 -3.33 12.80 24.67
CA GLU A 302 -2.06 12.53 25.32
C GLU A 302 -2.01 11.10 25.84
N ILE A 303 -0.99 10.36 25.43
CA ILE A 303 -0.69 9.03 25.98
C ILE A 303 -0.03 9.22 27.34
N LYS A 304 -0.70 8.76 28.39
CA LYS A 304 -0.16 8.82 29.75
C LYS A 304 1.08 7.93 29.84
N LEU A 305 2.21 8.56 30.12
CA LEU A 305 3.45 7.85 30.35
C LEU A 305 3.53 7.44 31.83
N GLN A 306 3.83 6.18 32.08
CA GLN A 306 4.14 5.65 33.39
C GLN A 306 5.63 5.82 33.62
N GLU A 307 6.00 6.35 34.79
CA GLU A 307 7.40 6.43 35.18
C GLU A 307 8.02 5.03 35.23
N ALA A 308 9.20 4.96 34.70
CA ALA A 308 9.94 3.72 34.63
C ALA A 308 10.66 3.45 35.97
N ALA A 309 10.87 2.19 36.30
CA ALA A 309 11.83 1.81 37.32
C ALA A 309 13.23 2.36 36.96
N ALA A 310 14.07 2.61 37.95
CA ALA A 310 15.39 3.19 37.71
C ALA A 310 16.17 2.41 36.62
N GLY A 311 16.50 3.12 35.55
CA GLY A 311 17.26 2.57 34.41
C GLY A 311 16.42 1.96 33.25
N SER A 312 15.08 2.07 33.28
CA SER A 312 14.23 1.68 32.17
C SER A 312 13.54 2.88 31.51
N ASP A 313 13.07 2.72 30.29
CA ASP A 313 12.37 3.76 29.55
C ASP A 313 10.91 3.92 30.06
N PRO A 314 10.35 5.15 30.10
CA PRO A 314 8.92 5.36 30.37
C PRO A 314 8.05 4.59 29.38
N THR A 315 6.91 4.09 29.86
CA THR A 315 5.98 3.34 29.00
C THR A 315 4.61 3.98 28.92
N GLY A 316 3.95 3.83 27.79
CA GLY A 316 2.55 4.21 27.58
C GLY A 316 1.82 3.11 26.83
N THR A 317 0.50 3.21 26.75
CA THR A 317 -0.32 2.26 25.99
C THR A 317 -1.25 2.98 25.04
N LEU A 318 -1.50 2.38 23.88
CA LEU A 318 -2.54 2.80 22.94
C LEU A 318 -3.27 1.59 22.38
N ASP A 319 -4.55 1.75 22.04
CA ASP A 319 -5.37 0.70 21.46
C ASP A 319 -5.47 0.91 19.96
N LEU A 320 -5.10 -0.10 19.17
CA LEU A 320 -5.22 -0.11 17.71
C LEU A 320 -6.04 -1.30 17.25
N LYS A 321 -6.97 -1.08 16.31
CA LYS A 321 -7.72 -2.15 15.65
C LYS A 321 -6.78 -3.04 14.84
N ALA A 322 -7.27 -4.20 14.40
CA ALA A 322 -6.55 -5.09 13.48
C ALA A 322 -6.06 -4.32 12.23
N GLY A 323 -4.76 -4.38 11.96
CA GLY A 323 -4.13 -3.70 10.82
C GLY A 323 -4.18 -2.18 10.82
N ASP A 324 -4.62 -1.55 11.92
CA ASP A 324 -4.71 -0.10 12.04
C ASP A 324 -3.39 0.53 12.46
N GLY A 325 -3.29 1.85 12.29
CA GLY A 325 -2.10 2.59 12.69
C GLY A 325 -2.43 3.98 13.19
N THR A 326 -1.41 4.67 13.67
CA THR A 326 -1.51 6.06 14.10
C THR A 326 -0.21 6.83 13.89
N ILE A 327 -0.31 8.15 13.94
CA ILE A 327 0.81 9.08 13.99
C ILE A 327 0.92 9.61 15.41
N LEU A 328 2.07 9.39 16.02
CA LEU A 328 2.41 9.95 17.32
C LEU A 328 3.30 11.17 17.17
N GLN A 329 3.00 12.25 17.88
CA GLN A 329 3.92 13.36 18.08
C GLN A 329 4.74 13.09 19.34
N LEU A 330 6.07 13.17 19.22
CA LEU A 330 7.02 12.93 20.30
C LEU A 330 7.64 14.28 20.71
N ILE A 331 7.28 14.78 21.89
CA ILE A 331 7.71 16.08 22.37
C ILE A 331 8.89 15.91 23.31
N ARG A 332 10.01 16.56 22.97
CA ARG A 332 11.23 16.57 23.78
C ARG A 332 11.17 17.64 24.86
N GLN A 333 11.92 17.40 25.93
CA GLN A 333 12.30 18.44 26.87
C GLN A 333 13.23 19.43 26.14
N GLU A 334 12.96 20.72 26.24
CA GLU A 334 13.83 21.78 25.71
C GLU A 334 15.17 21.88 26.47
#